data_47f81ece3a1c8f8a7ddeb864fb0b017f
#
_entry.id   47f81ece3a1c8f8a7ddeb864fb0b017f
#
_cell.length_a   1.000
_cell.length_b   1.000
_cell.length_c   1.000
_cell.angle_alpha   90.00
_cell.angle_beta   90.00
_cell.angle_gamma   90.00
#
_symmetry.space_group_name_H-M   'P 1'
#
loop_
_entity.id
_entity.type
_entity.pdbx_description
1 polymer ?
#
loop_
_entity_poly.entity_id
_entity_poly.type
_entity_poly.pdbx_seq_one_letter_code
_entity_poly.pdbx_strand_id
1 'polypeptide(L)'
;LGTPHHGTSLEQLGNWLDEFLGSIPYTRPFTRLAQLRSAGITDLRYGHVLDEDWHGHDRFHRRPDSRQLVSLPEGVACYTVAASLADRRSTLSNRLLGDGLVPLHSALGHHEKAQRKLLFANESHRIIYKMNHMELLHSPKVIRQIKRWLSI
;
A
#
# COMPACT_ATOMS: atom_id res chain seq x y z
N LEU A 1 0.92 7.94 -1.31
CA LEU A 1 1.62 7.68 -0.06
C LEU A 1 1.28 6.28 0.43
N GLY A 2 2.28 5.37 0.54
CA GLY A 2 2.05 4.02 1.04
C GLY A 2 1.00 3.21 0.25
N THR A 3 0.84 3.45 -1.03
CA THR A 3 -0.18 2.81 -1.85
C THR A 3 0.16 1.33 -2.07
N PRO A 4 -0.75 0.37 -1.80
CA PRO A 4 -0.50 -1.05 -2.02
C PRO A 4 -0.69 -1.42 -3.49
N HIS A 5 0.21 -1.00 -4.38
CA HIS A 5 0.12 -1.23 -5.83
C HIS A 5 0.00 -2.72 -6.20
N HIS A 6 0.58 -3.60 -5.38
CA HIS A 6 0.52 -5.04 -5.57
C HIS A 6 -0.19 -5.76 -4.42
N GLY A 7 -1.07 -5.04 -3.74
CA GLY A 7 -1.86 -5.55 -2.63
C GLY A 7 -1.10 -5.58 -1.30
N THR A 8 -1.80 -6.02 -0.27
CA THR A 8 -1.29 -6.20 1.08
C THR A 8 -1.69 -7.57 1.62
N SER A 9 -1.00 -8.08 2.63
CA SER A 9 -1.39 -9.35 3.25
C SER A 9 -2.69 -9.19 4.05
N LEU A 10 -3.52 -10.23 4.05
CA LEU A 10 -4.77 -10.24 4.83
C LEU A 10 -4.51 -10.04 6.33
N GLU A 11 -3.42 -10.60 6.81
CA GLU A 11 -3.02 -10.52 8.21
C GLU A 11 -2.66 -9.08 8.60
N GLN A 12 -1.86 -8.40 7.78
CA GLN A 12 -1.52 -7.00 8.01
C GLN A 12 -2.74 -6.08 7.93
N LEU A 13 -3.63 -6.33 6.98
CA LEU A 13 -4.86 -5.56 6.83
C LEU A 13 -5.83 -5.81 8.01
N GLY A 14 -5.93 -7.06 8.50
CA GLY A 14 -6.73 -7.42 9.67
C GLY A 14 -6.22 -6.74 10.93
N ASN A 15 -4.93 -6.82 11.20
CA ASN A 15 -4.30 -6.18 12.35
C ASN A 15 -4.49 -4.66 12.33
N TRP A 16 -4.33 -4.03 11.18
CA TRP A 16 -4.56 -2.59 11.03
C TRP A 16 -6.02 -2.20 11.30
N LEU A 17 -6.96 -2.98 10.76
CA LEU A 17 -8.39 -2.77 11.01
C LEU A 17 -8.74 -2.90 12.50
N ASP A 18 -8.19 -3.90 13.16
CA ASP A 18 -8.40 -4.12 14.60
C ASP A 18 -7.80 -2.98 15.43
N GLU A 19 -6.61 -2.49 15.08
CA GLU A 19 -5.98 -1.35 15.73
C GLU A 19 -6.76 -0.05 15.50
N PHE A 20 -7.15 0.21 14.26
CA PHE A 20 -7.90 1.41 13.88
C PHE A 20 -9.30 1.44 14.49
N LEU A 21 -10.06 0.34 14.40
CA LEU A 21 -11.41 0.25 14.94
C LEU A 21 -11.42 -0.01 16.45
N GLY A 22 -10.39 -0.68 16.98
CA GLY A 22 -10.25 -0.93 18.41
C GLY A 22 -9.94 0.31 19.23
N SER A 23 -9.40 1.36 18.61
CA SER A 23 -9.12 2.65 19.24
C SER A 23 -10.41 3.50 19.48
N ILE A 24 -11.52 3.14 18.84
CA ILE A 24 -12.80 3.86 18.97
C ILE A 24 -13.79 2.99 19.76
N PRO A 25 -14.17 3.33 21.00
CA PRO A 25 -15.01 2.49 21.85
C PRO A 25 -16.38 2.09 21.26
N TYR A 26 -16.93 2.95 20.40
CA TYR A 26 -18.25 2.74 19.79
C TYR A 26 -18.23 1.85 18.54
N THR A 27 -17.07 1.55 17.97
CA THR A 27 -16.94 0.76 16.74
C THR A 27 -16.66 -0.72 16.98
N ARG A 28 -16.32 -1.11 18.22
CA ARG A 28 -16.06 -2.51 18.60
C ARG A 28 -17.12 -3.52 18.15
N PRO A 29 -18.43 -3.26 18.22
CA PRO A 29 -19.44 -4.19 17.70
C PRO A 29 -19.40 -4.34 16.18
N PHE A 30 -18.90 -3.36 15.45
CA PHE A 30 -18.86 -3.31 13.99
C PHE A 30 -17.54 -3.84 13.40
N THR A 31 -16.51 -4.11 14.24
CA THR A 31 -15.23 -4.67 13.79
C THR A 31 -15.41 -6.00 13.06
N ARG A 32 -16.25 -6.87 13.55
CA ARG A 32 -16.55 -8.17 12.91
C ARG A 32 -17.29 -8.01 11.58
N LEU A 33 -18.16 -7.01 11.46
CA LEU A 33 -18.86 -6.68 10.21
C LEU A 33 -17.94 -6.00 9.20
N ALA A 34 -17.02 -5.16 9.65
CA ALA A 34 -16.02 -4.51 8.80
C ALA A 34 -14.96 -5.50 8.27
N GLN A 35 -14.63 -6.55 9.04
CA GLN A 35 -13.77 -7.66 8.60
C GLN A 35 -14.44 -8.51 7.52
N LEU A 36 -15.77 -8.54 7.50
CA LEU A 36 -16.57 -9.31 6.58
C LEU A 36 -16.89 -8.53 5.31
N ARG A 37 -15.90 -8.41 4.39
CA ARG A 37 -16.22 -8.25 2.97
C ARG A 37 -16.61 -6.86 2.47
N SER A 38 -15.89 -5.77 2.80
CA SER A 38 -16.03 -4.58 1.97
C SER A 38 -15.26 -4.75 0.64
N ALA A 39 -15.83 -4.26 -0.45
CA ALA A 39 -15.19 -4.25 -1.75
C ALA A 39 -13.80 -3.58 -1.70
N GLY A 40 -13.70 -2.44 -1.00
CA GLY A 40 -12.44 -1.73 -0.85
C GLY A 40 -11.35 -2.51 -0.10
N ILE A 41 -11.71 -3.36 0.87
CA ILE A 41 -10.74 -4.22 1.56
C ILE A 41 -10.19 -5.28 0.61
N THR A 42 -11.04 -5.88 -0.25
CA THR A 42 -10.57 -6.83 -1.25
C THR A 42 -9.70 -6.17 -2.31
N ASP A 43 -10.04 -4.95 -2.73
CA ASP A 43 -9.25 -4.20 -3.70
C ASP A 43 -7.87 -3.84 -3.13
N LEU A 44 -7.80 -3.38 -1.87
CA LEU A 44 -6.53 -3.15 -1.18
C LEU A 44 -5.70 -4.43 -1.00
N ARG A 45 -6.38 -5.54 -0.65
CA ARG A 45 -5.72 -6.82 -0.45
C ARG A 45 -5.07 -7.36 -1.72
N TYR A 46 -5.78 -7.29 -2.83
CA TYR A 46 -5.33 -7.85 -4.10
C TYR A 46 -4.67 -6.80 -5.00
N GLY A 47 -4.77 -5.52 -4.67
CA GLY A 47 -4.29 -4.42 -5.49
C GLY A 47 -5.10 -4.27 -6.77
N HIS A 48 -6.42 -4.50 -6.71
CA HIS A 48 -7.33 -4.27 -7.81
C HIS A 48 -7.43 -2.77 -8.08
N VAL A 49 -7.31 -2.37 -9.32
CA VAL A 49 -7.38 -0.98 -9.77
C VAL A 49 -8.52 -0.77 -10.75
N LEU A 50 -8.84 -1.80 -11.54
CA LEU A 50 -9.86 -1.77 -12.57
C LEU A 50 -11.04 -2.66 -12.21
N ASP A 51 -12.22 -2.31 -12.72
CA ASP A 51 -13.43 -3.13 -12.57
C ASP A 51 -13.26 -4.50 -13.21
N GLU A 52 -12.49 -4.60 -14.28
CA GLU A 52 -12.16 -5.83 -15.00
C GLU A 52 -11.37 -6.83 -14.15
N ASP A 53 -10.66 -6.36 -13.13
CA ASP A 53 -9.87 -7.21 -12.24
C ASP A 53 -10.76 -8.19 -11.44
N TRP A 54 -12.03 -7.84 -11.25
CA TRP A 54 -13.01 -8.66 -10.53
C TRP A 54 -14.30 -8.92 -11.30
N HIS A 55 -14.52 -8.30 -12.47
CA HIS A 55 -15.75 -8.44 -13.26
C HIS A 55 -16.00 -9.90 -13.66
N GLY A 56 -17.25 -10.35 -13.51
CA GLY A 56 -17.65 -11.73 -13.82
C GLY A 56 -17.17 -12.78 -12.79
N HIS A 57 -16.60 -12.35 -11.65
CA HIS A 57 -16.08 -13.21 -10.63
C HIS A 57 -16.49 -12.76 -9.23
N ASP A 58 -16.53 -13.73 -8.29
CA ASP A 58 -16.64 -13.37 -6.88
C ASP A 58 -15.31 -12.74 -6.43
N ARG A 59 -15.34 -11.43 -6.15
CA ARG A 59 -14.17 -10.67 -5.70
C ARG A 59 -13.58 -11.14 -4.37
N PHE A 60 -14.31 -11.94 -3.62
CA PHE A 60 -13.89 -12.48 -2.35
C PHE A 60 -13.15 -13.82 -2.49
N HIS A 61 -13.18 -14.44 -3.65
CA HIS A 61 -12.48 -15.70 -3.92
C HIS A 61 -11.01 -15.45 -4.24
N ARG A 62 -10.12 -16.18 -3.53
CA ARG A 62 -8.68 -16.12 -3.83
C ARG A 62 -8.40 -16.75 -5.20
N ARG A 63 -7.77 -16.01 -6.08
CA ARG A 63 -7.39 -16.44 -7.43
C ARG A 63 -5.90 -16.18 -7.66
N PRO A 64 -5.29 -16.86 -8.65
CA PRO A 64 -4.02 -16.42 -9.21
C PRO A 64 -4.10 -14.95 -9.64
N ASP A 65 -2.99 -14.24 -9.56
CA ASP A 65 -2.92 -12.84 -9.97
C ASP A 65 -3.15 -12.69 -11.48
N SER A 66 -4.40 -12.42 -11.85
CA SER A 66 -4.88 -12.20 -13.22
C SER A 66 -5.17 -10.72 -13.51
N ARG A 67 -4.80 -9.80 -12.60
CA ARG A 67 -5.05 -8.37 -12.75
C ARG A 67 -4.49 -7.83 -14.05
N GLN A 68 -5.19 -6.89 -14.65
CA GLN A 68 -4.69 -6.16 -15.79
C GLN A 68 -3.51 -5.25 -15.39
N LEU A 69 -2.61 -5.05 -16.34
CA LEU A 69 -1.47 -4.16 -16.15
C LEU A 69 -1.93 -2.70 -16.34
N VAL A 70 -1.83 -1.92 -15.28
CA VAL A 70 -2.04 -0.47 -15.35
C VAL A 70 -0.69 0.21 -15.19
N SER A 71 -0.16 0.74 -16.29
CA SER A 71 1.07 1.51 -16.28
C SER A 71 0.87 2.89 -15.65
N LEU A 72 1.97 3.52 -15.23
CA LEU A 72 1.92 4.94 -14.89
C LEU A 72 1.54 5.75 -16.13
N PRO A 73 0.73 6.81 -15.99
CA PRO A 73 0.28 7.61 -17.12
C PRO A 73 1.46 8.35 -17.78
N GLU A 74 1.46 8.35 -19.10
CA GLU A 74 2.46 9.09 -19.88
C GLU A 74 2.30 10.60 -19.70
N GLY A 75 3.41 11.33 -19.68
CA GLY A 75 3.41 12.78 -19.54
C GLY A 75 3.04 13.31 -18.16
N VAL A 76 2.79 12.41 -17.18
CA VAL A 76 2.47 12.80 -15.80
C VAL A 76 3.62 12.44 -14.87
N ALA A 77 4.07 13.42 -14.08
CA ALA A 77 5.09 13.20 -13.05
C ALA A 77 4.49 12.42 -11.87
N CYS A 78 4.85 11.14 -11.76
CA CYS A 78 4.36 10.24 -10.73
C CYS A 78 5.39 10.07 -9.62
N TYR A 79 4.96 10.25 -8.37
CA TYR A 79 5.82 10.16 -7.19
C TYR A 79 5.26 9.15 -6.18
N THR A 80 6.15 8.43 -5.50
CA THR A 80 5.73 7.54 -4.41
C THR A 80 6.58 7.73 -3.15
N VAL A 81 5.91 7.72 -2.00
CA VAL A 81 6.56 7.67 -0.69
C VAL A 81 6.13 6.39 0.00
N ALA A 82 7.10 5.57 0.36
CA ALA A 82 6.90 4.36 1.14
C ALA A 82 7.48 4.55 2.55
N ALA A 83 6.85 3.96 3.55
CA ALA A 83 7.39 3.89 4.89
C ALA A 83 7.83 2.46 5.23
N SER A 84 8.72 2.34 6.20
CA SER A 84 9.16 1.07 6.75
C SER A 84 9.36 1.21 8.26
N LEU A 85 8.87 0.22 9.01
CA LEU A 85 9.13 0.10 10.45
C LEU A 85 10.59 -0.21 10.74
N ALA A 86 11.32 -0.77 9.78
CA ALA A 86 12.70 -1.17 9.94
C ALA A 86 13.66 0.02 10.06
N ASP A 87 14.83 -0.24 10.63
CA ASP A 87 15.96 0.69 10.56
C ASP A 87 16.65 0.57 9.18
N ARG A 88 17.14 1.69 8.66
CA ARG A 88 17.91 1.75 7.40
C ARG A 88 19.11 0.80 7.36
N ARG A 89 19.64 0.44 8.54
CA ARG A 89 20.83 -0.41 8.70
C ARG A 89 20.56 -1.91 8.69
N SER A 90 19.30 -2.34 8.79
CA SER A 90 18.98 -3.77 8.79
C SER A 90 18.89 -4.31 7.36
N THR A 91 19.63 -5.37 7.05
CA THR A 91 19.93 -5.76 5.67
C THR A 91 18.90 -6.64 4.98
N LEU A 92 18.25 -7.56 5.66
CA LEU A 92 17.34 -8.54 5.04
C LEU A 92 15.86 -8.36 5.41
N SER A 93 15.58 -8.00 6.65
CA SER A 93 14.21 -7.77 7.11
C SER A 93 13.56 -6.52 6.48
N ASN A 94 14.36 -5.58 5.98
CA ASN A 94 13.88 -4.35 5.36
C ASN A 94 13.09 -4.55 4.05
N ARG A 95 13.34 -5.62 3.33
CA ARG A 95 12.66 -5.91 2.07
C ARG A 95 11.27 -6.50 2.28
N LEU A 96 11.03 -7.06 3.45
CA LEU A 96 9.76 -7.71 3.81
C LEU A 96 8.91 -6.83 4.73
N LEU A 97 9.55 -6.03 5.59
CA LEU A 97 8.87 -5.13 6.50
C LEU A 97 8.53 -3.81 5.78
N GLY A 98 7.27 -3.62 5.45
CA GLY A 98 6.74 -2.32 5.06
C GLY A 98 6.47 -1.45 6.28
N ASP A 99 5.41 -0.69 6.19
CA ASP A 99 4.97 0.26 7.22
C ASP A 99 3.99 -0.32 8.25
N GLY A 100 3.87 -1.64 8.30
CA GLY A 100 2.93 -2.40 9.14
C GLY A 100 1.63 -2.75 8.42
N LEU A 101 1.26 -2.04 7.38
CA LEU A 101 0.09 -2.33 6.55
C LEU A 101 0.48 -2.76 5.14
N VAL A 102 1.35 -2.01 4.48
CA VAL A 102 1.75 -2.22 3.09
C VAL A 102 3.20 -2.69 3.01
N PRO A 103 3.49 -3.83 2.35
CA PRO A 103 4.85 -4.27 2.11
C PRO A 103 5.63 -3.24 1.28
N LEU A 104 6.91 -3.05 1.59
CA LEU A 104 7.74 -2.02 0.96
C LEU A 104 7.80 -2.16 -0.57
N HIS A 105 7.94 -3.39 -1.08
CA HIS A 105 7.95 -3.64 -2.51
C HIS A 105 6.63 -3.24 -3.18
N SER A 106 5.49 -3.53 -2.52
CA SER A 106 4.17 -3.14 -3.00
C SER A 106 4.01 -1.62 -3.04
N ALA A 107 4.44 -0.91 -1.98
CA ALA A 107 4.40 0.55 -1.92
C ALA A 107 5.28 1.23 -2.98
N LEU A 108 6.35 0.57 -3.41
CA LEU A 108 7.27 1.06 -4.46
C LEU A 108 6.89 0.59 -5.87
N GLY A 109 5.79 -0.16 -6.02
CA GLY A 109 5.40 -0.72 -7.31
C GLY A 109 6.34 -1.80 -7.85
N HIS A 110 7.16 -2.40 -6.98
CA HIS A 110 8.06 -3.49 -7.37
C HIS A 110 7.32 -4.83 -7.40
N HIS A 111 7.47 -5.58 -8.47
CA HIS A 111 6.89 -6.90 -8.64
C HIS A 111 7.94 -7.87 -9.21
N GLU A 112 7.80 -9.18 -8.92
CA GLU A 112 8.71 -10.21 -9.45
C GLU A 112 8.64 -10.28 -10.98
N LYS A 113 7.46 -10.21 -11.56
CA LYS A 113 7.26 -10.15 -13.00
C LYS A 113 7.57 -8.74 -13.50
N ALA A 114 8.56 -8.63 -14.38
CA ALA A 114 9.04 -7.34 -14.93
C ALA A 114 7.90 -6.49 -15.54
N GLN A 115 6.95 -7.15 -16.22
CA GLN A 115 5.81 -6.48 -16.86
C GLN A 115 4.85 -5.80 -15.88
N ARG A 116 4.89 -6.19 -14.58
CA ARG A 116 4.04 -5.64 -13.53
C ARG A 116 4.71 -4.60 -12.66
N LYS A 117 5.97 -4.29 -12.94
CA LYS A 117 6.68 -3.23 -12.23
C LYS A 117 6.17 -1.87 -12.67
N LEU A 118 5.85 -1.03 -11.70
CA LEU A 118 5.65 0.40 -11.96
C LEU A 118 7.01 1.08 -11.99
N LEU A 119 7.33 1.72 -13.11
CA LEU A 119 8.63 2.33 -13.35
C LEU A 119 8.63 3.78 -12.88
N PHE A 120 8.74 3.99 -11.57
CA PHE A 120 9.02 5.32 -11.04
C PHE A 120 10.46 5.72 -11.34
N ALA A 121 10.70 6.97 -11.74
CA ALA A 121 12.05 7.50 -11.90
C ALA A 121 12.81 7.46 -10.56
N ASN A 122 14.14 7.38 -10.62
CA ASN A 122 14.97 7.23 -9.40
C ASN A 122 14.75 8.34 -8.37
N GLU A 123 14.47 9.57 -8.84
CA GLU A 123 14.23 10.73 -7.96
C GLU A 123 12.76 10.84 -7.52
N SER A 124 11.88 10.04 -8.11
CA SER A 124 10.43 10.09 -7.89
C SER A 124 9.94 9.13 -6.79
N HIS A 125 10.84 8.43 -6.11
CA HIS A 125 10.47 7.59 -4.98
C HIS A 125 11.26 7.93 -3.73
N ARG A 126 10.64 7.79 -2.56
CA ARG A 126 11.27 8.02 -1.26
C ARG A 126 10.85 6.96 -0.26
N ILE A 127 11.84 6.38 0.43
CA ILE A 127 11.60 5.48 1.55
C ILE A 127 11.90 6.23 2.84
N ILE A 128 10.98 6.17 3.79
CA ILE A 128 11.16 6.74 5.13
C ILE A 128 11.16 5.59 6.13
N TYR A 129 12.26 5.46 6.85
CA TYR A 129 12.47 4.40 7.83
C TYR A 129 11.98 4.81 9.21
N LYS A 130 11.74 3.81 10.09
CA LYS A 130 11.21 3.98 11.45
C LYS A 130 9.90 4.77 11.44
N MET A 131 8.99 4.36 10.57
CA MET A 131 7.72 5.04 10.37
C MET A 131 6.63 4.03 10.03
N ASN A 132 5.48 4.12 10.68
CA ASN A 132 4.31 3.33 10.36
C ASN A 132 3.44 4.01 9.29
N HIS A 133 2.43 3.27 8.81
CA HIS A 133 1.55 3.73 7.74
C HIS A 133 0.81 5.04 8.08
N MET A 134 0.28 5.16 9.29
CA MET A 134 -0.49 6.33 9.71
C MET A 134 0.36 7.58 9.88
N GLU A 135 1.62 7.41 10.26
CA GLU A 135 2.57 8.52 10.39
C GLU A 135 2.90 9.19 9.06
N LEU A 136 2.72 8.48 7.91
CA LEU A 136 2.91 9.08 6.58
C LEU A 136 2.06 10.34 6.37
N LEU A 137 0.84 10.36 6.91
CA LEU A 137 -0.14 11.42 6.66
C LEU A 137 0.23 12.76 7.31
N HIS A 138 0.99 12.74 8.41
CA HIS A 138 1.30 13.95 9.18
C HIS A 138 2.79 14.18 9.43
N SER A 139 3.64 13.36 8.79
CA SER A 139 5.09 13.45 8.98
C SER A 139 5.67 14.70 8.30
N PRO A 140 6.42 15.55 9.03
CA PRO A 140 7.12 16.69 8.44
C PRO A 140 8.16 16.26 7.39
N LYS A 141 8.71 15.03 7.48
CA LYS A 141 9.65 14.49 6.48
C LYS A 141 8.94 14.22 5.15
N VAL A 142 7.73 13.68 5.20
CA VAL A 142 6.88 13.44 4.02
C VAL A 142 6.49 14.77 3.39
N ILE A 143 5.99 15.71 4.18
CA ILE A 143 5.56 17.03 3.71
C ILE A 143 6.70 17.75 3.02
N ARG A 144 7.90 17.77 3.61
CA ARG A 144 9.09 18.40 2.97
C ARG A 144 9.46 17.74 1.66
N GLN A 145 9.33 16.40 1.55
CA GLN A 145 9.63 15.70 0.32
C GLN A 145 8.63 16.03 -0.78
N ILE A 146 7.34 16.08 -0.46
CA ILE A 146 6.27 16.47 -1.39
C ILE A 146 6.51 17.91 -1.88
N LYS A 147 6.74 18.84 -0.97
CA LYS A 147 7.04 20.25 -1.33
C LYS A 147 8.23 20.35 -2.28
N ARG A 148 9.30 19.60 -2.04
CA ARG A 148 10.47 19.55 -2.92
C ARG A 148 10.12 19.06 -4.31
N TRP A 149 9.30 18.03 -4.44
CA TRP A 149 8.90 17.51 -5.75
C TRP A 149 7.97 18.44 -6.51
N LEU A 150 7.12 19.16 -5.80
CA LEU A 150 6.18 20.12 -6.37
C LEU A 150 6.77 21.53 -6.52
N SER A 151 8.02 21.73 -6.13
CA SER A 151 8.72 23.02 -6.16
C SER A 151 7.99 24.15 -5.41
N ILE A 152 7.38 23.84 -4.26
CA ILE A 152 6.63 24.78 -3.39
C ILE A 152 7.16 24.80 -1.95
#